data_b9e460474203ad08f106d41fb469eb67
#
_entry.id   b9e460474203ad08f106d41fb469eb67
#
_cell.length_a   1.000
_cell.length_b   1.000
_cell.length_c   1.000
_cell.angle_alpha   90.00
_cell.angle_beta   90.00
_cell.angle_gamma   90.00
#
_symmetry.space_group_name_H-M   'P 1'
#
loop_
_entity.id
_entity.type
_entity.pdbx_description
1 polymer ?
#
loop_
_entity_poly.entity_id
_entity_poly.type
_entity_poly.pdbx_seq_one_letter_code
_entity_poly.pdbx_strand_id
1 'polypeptide(L)'
;PRFDTFDYAPRTISESQTVLACLSMFEDLGFLSRWRIKIETLARFSLMVKKGYRNPPYHNWMHAYSVTHFCYLLIKNLHLENYLEDIELLALFVSCMCHDIDHRGTTNSFQVQSQSVLAALYSSEGSVMERHHLAQSMCILNTEGSNLFENLSSKEYSVILDLMREIILATDLAHHLRSVKEQERLAENNQDYDKNSHHDRHLLLCLLMTACDLSDQTKNWHNTKHTATLVYQEFFSQGDLEKALGKNPLVMMDRERACVPDLQISFLDNIALPVYRILATMFHDADIPLKNVEENRRHWVHIADLLTVQYGNCAQSMSLEQIISLEDQADPCSSNQQQVNGR
;
A
#
# COMPACT_ATOMS: atom_id res chain seq x y z
N PRO A 1 10.32 5.71 17.46
CA PRO A 1 9.08 4.92 17.60
C PRO A 1 9.39 3.44 17.66
N ARG A 2 8.55 2.69 18.36
CA ARG A 2 8.68 1.24 18.49
C ARG A 2 8.16 0.56 17.23
N PHE A 3 8.73 -0.59 16.86
CA PHE A 3 8.37 -1.35 15.68
C PHE A 3 6.87 -1.75 15.63
N ASP A 4 6.25 -1.92 16.78
CA ASP A 4 4.86 -2.34 16.98
C ASP A 4 3.87 -1.17 17.13
N THR A 5 4.25 0.07 16.76
CA THR A 5 3.40 1.25 16.81
C THR A 5 3.16 1.86 15.44
N PHE A 6 2.00 2.52 15.26
CA PHE A 6 1.62 3.15 13.98
C PHE A 6 2.59 4.27 13.53
N ASP A 7 3.28 4.92 14.48
CA ASP A 7 4.26 5.97 14.18
C ASP A 7 5.60 5.43 13.62
N TYR A 8 5.81 4.12 13.64
CA TYR A 8 7.01 3.54 13.08
C TYR A 8 7.00 3.64 11.55
N ALA A 9 8.11 4.15 10.99
CA ALA A 9 8.31 4.27 9.55
C ALA A 9 9.08 3.04 9.01
N PRO A 10 8.42 2.09 8.35
CA PRO A 10 9.05 0.82 7.96
C PRO A 10 10.21 1.00 6.95
N ARG A 11 10.17 2.05 6.14
CA ARG A 11 11.25 2.35 5.16
C ARG A 11 12.56 2.82 5.80
N THR A 12 12.65 2.91 7.13
CA THR A 12 13.88 3.31 7.84
C THR A 12 14.87 2.17 8.04
N ILE A 13 14.46 0.91 7.94
CA ILE A 13 15.38 -0.23 8.01
C ILE A 13 16.02 -0.50 6.65
N SER A 14 17.21 -1.11 6.67
CA SER A 14 17.87 -1.51 5.43
C SER A 14 17.06 -2.61 4.72
N GLU A 15 17.03 -2.57 3.41
CA GLU A 15 16.33 -3.59 2.60
C GLU A 15 16.82 -5.02 2.87
N SER A 16 18.09 -5.19 3.29
CA SER A 16 18.64 -6.49 3.65
C SER A 16 18.03 -7.08 4.94
N GLN A 17 17.47 -6.26 5.81
CA GLN A 17 16.85 -6.67 7.08
C GLN A 17 15.36 -6.94 6.95
N THR A 18 14.71 -6.53 5.87
CA THR A 18 13.25 -6.63 5.71
C THR A 18 12.74 -8.07 5.74
N VAL A 19 13.47 -9.03 5.17
CA VAL A 19 13.07 -10.45 5.22
C VAL A 19 13.09 -10.97 6.67
N LEU A 20 14.12 -10.65 7.44
CA LEU A 20 14.17 -11.03 8.86
C LEU A 20 13.01 -10.39 9.66
N ALA A 21 12.70 -9.13 9.36
CA ALA A 21 11.54 -8.46 9.95
C ALA A 21 10.22 -9.18 9.61
N CYS A 22 10.03 -9.64 8.36
CA CYS A 22 8.87 -10.45 7.98
C CYS A 22 8.80 -11.76 8.79
N LEU A 23 9.92 -12.48 8.94
CA LEU A 23 9.96 -13.68 9.74
C LEU A 23 9.56 -13.41 11.20
N SER A 24 10.09 -12.33 11.79
CA SER A 24 9.75 -11.93 13.16
C SER A 24 8.28 -11.56 13.32
N MET A 25 7.66 -10.90 12.33
CA MET A 25 6.22 -10.61 12.35
C MET A 25 5.37 -11.88 12.29
N PHE A 26 5.73 -12.87 11.46
CA PHE A 26 5.05 -14.18 11.44
C PHE A 26 5.13 -14.91 12.79
N GLU A 27 6.29 -14.85 13.45
CA GLU A 27 6.50 -15.46 14.75
C GLU A 27 5.68 -14.74 15.84
N ASP A 28 5.73 -13.41 15.89
CA ASP A 28 5.02 -12.60 16.88
C ASP A 28 3.50 -12.70 16.74
N LEU A 29 2.97 -12.86 15.52
CA LEU A 29 1.55 -13.14 15.26
C LEU A 29 1.15 -14.62 15.56
N GLY A 30 2.10 -15.46 15.93
CA GLY A 30 1.85 -16.86 16.23
C GLY A 30 1.54 -17.74 15.00
N PHE A 31 1.73 -17.24 13.78
CA PHE A 31 1.39 -17.97 12.55
C PHE A 31 2.26 -19.21 12.35
N LEU A 32 3.54 -19.17 12.77
CA LEU A 32 4.44 -20.31 12.65
C LEU A 32 3.91 -21.54 13.41
N SER A 33 3.53 -21.35 14.65
CA SER A 33 3.03 -22.44 15.51
C SER A 33 1.62 -22.87 15.11
N ARG A 34 0.72 -21.92 14.88
CA ARG A 34 -0.69 -22.18 14.54
C ARG A 34 -0.85 -22.96 13.25
N TRP A 35 -0.12 -22.59 12.21
CA TRP A 35 -0.20 -23.16 10.86
C TRP A 35 0.91 -24.17 10.57
N ARG A 36 1.76 -24.48 11.56
CA ARG A 36 2.90 -25.41 11.45
C ARG A 36 3.84 -25.05 10.28
N ILE A 37 4.04 -23.73 10.08
CA ILE A 37 4.94 -23.23 9.04
C ILE A 37 6.37 -23.38 9.54
N LYS A 38 7.22 -24.07 8.76
CA LYS A 38 8.65 -24.19 9.06
C LYS A 38 9.35 -22.86 8.76
N ILE A 39 10.27 -22.46 9.62
CA ILE A 39 11.01 -21.22 9.45
C ILE A 39 11.81 -21.19 8.14
N GLU A 40 12.34 -22.32 7.71
CA GLU A 40 13.08 -22.47 6.46
C GLU A 40 12.18 -22.28 5.24
N THR A 41 10.95 -22.80 5.29
CA THR A 41 9.93 -22.62 4.24
C THR A 41 9.54 -21.16 4.16
N LEU A 42 9.28 -20.50 5.30
CA LEU A 42 8.95 -19.08 5.35
C LEU A 42 10.11 -18.20 4.84
N ALA A 43 11.35 -18.50 5.25
CA ALA A 43 12.52 -17.77 4.80
C ALA A 43 12.70 -17.89 3.27
N ARG A 44 12.54 -19.10 2.73
CA ARG A 44 12.63 -19.33 1.27
C ARG A 44 11.52 -18.60 0.53
N PHE A 45 10.28 -18.73 0.99
CA PHE A 45 9.13 -18.01 0.44
C PHE A 45 9.38 -16.50 0.42
N SER A 46 9.75 -15.91 1.55
CA SER A 46 9.98 -14.46 1.68
C SER A 46 11.11 -13.96 0.76
N LEU A 47 12.18 -14.74 0.61
CA LEU A 47 13.27 -14.42 -0.31
C LEU A 47 12.84 -14.51 -1.78
N MET A 48 12.00 -15.48 -2.12
CA MET A 48 11.47 -15.62 -3.48
C MET A 48 10.48 -14.50 -3.81
N VAL A 49 9.60 -14.14 -2.87
CA VAL A 49 8.68 -13.00 -3.01
C VAL A 49 9.49 -11.72 -3.23
N LYS A 50 10.47 -11.43 -2.36
CA LYS A 50 11.35 -10.28 -2.52
C LYS A 50 12.03 -10.24 -3.89
N LYS A 51 12.55 -11.37 -4.36
CA LYS A 51 13.19 -11.50 -5.68
C LYS A 51 12.19 -11.33 -6.83
N GLY A 52 10.92 -11.63 -6.60
CA GLY A 52 9.84 -11.48 -7.59
C GLY A 52 9.44 -10.02 -7.84
N TYR A 53 9.73 -9.12 -6.90
CA TYR A 53 9.53 -7.69 -7.11
C TYR A 53 10.59 -7.12 -8.05
N ARG A 54 10.16 -6.22 -8.95
CA ARG A 54 11.05 -5.38 -9.75
C ARG A 54 11.46 -4.15 -8.96
N ASN A 55 12.23 -3.27 -9.60
CA ASN A 55 12.71 -2.02 -9.01
C ASN A 55 12.11 -0.76 -9.70
N PRO A 56 10.78 -0.66 -9.88
CA PRO A 56 10.20 0.63 -10.20
C PRO A 56 10.39 1.57 -9.00
N PRO A 57 10.27 2.88 -9.18
CA PRO A 57 10.51 3.84 -8.09
C PRO A 57 9.69 3.59 -6.84
N TYR A 58 8.40 3.21 -6.97
CA TYR A 58 7.47 3.05 -5.85
C TYR A 58 6.99 1.61 -5.63
N HIS A 59 6.37 0.95 -6.63
CA HIS A 59 5.78 -0.40 -6.48
C HIS A 59 6.87 -1.49 -6.52
N ASN A 60 7.74 -1.46 -5.52
CA ASN A 60 8.87 -2.36 -5.32
C ASN A 60 8.77 -3.13 -3.99
N TRP A 61 9.75 -3.94 -3.67
CA TRP A 61 9.76 -4.72 -2.43
C TRP A 61 9.63 -3.86 -1.16
N MET A 62 10.20 -2.65 -1.12
CA MET A 62 10.08 -1.79 0.06
C MET A 62 8.66 -1.29 0.28
N HIS A 63 7.88 -1.09 -0.79
CA HIS A 63 6.44 -0.85 -0.69
C HIS A 63 5.72 -2.07 -0.10
N ALA A 64 5.91 -3.25 -0.67
CA ALA A 64 5.29 -4.48 -0.16
C ALA A 64 5.65 -4.75 1.32
N TYR A 65 6.89 -4.50 1.70
CA TYR A 65 7.30 -4.58 3.10
C TYR A 65 6.57 -3.57 4.00
N SER A 66 6.40 -2.32 3.54
CA SER A 66 5.64 -1.30 4.27
C SER A 66 4.17 -1.69 4.46
N VAL A 67 3.55 -2.22 3.42
CA VAL A 67 2.18 -2.75 3.42
C VAL A 67 2.05 -3.93 4.39
N THR A 68 2.99 -4.87 4.34
CA THR A 68 3.04 -6.03 5.25
C THR A 68 3.22 -5.62 6.71
N HIS A 69 4.10 -4.65 6.97
CA HIS A 69 4.30 -4.12 8.31
C HIS A 69 3.04 -3.42 8.84
N PHE A 70 2.33 -2.67 8.00
CA PHE A 70 1.09 -2.04 8.43
C PHE A 70 -0.01 -3.07 8.71
N CYS A 71 -0.10 -4.13 7.91
CA CYS A 71 -0.98 -5.27 8.21
C CYS A 71 -0.67 -5.91 9.56
N TYR A 72 0.63 -6.12 9.87
CA TYR A 72 1.06 -6.57 11.19
C TYR A 72 0.55 -5.64 12.31
N LEU A 73 0.65 -4.31 12.13
CA LEU A 73 0.15 -3.36 13.10
C LEU A 73 -1.37 -3.42 13.27
N LEU A 74 -2.12 -3.57 12.17
CA LEU A 74 -3.58 -3.70 12.24
C LEU A 74 -3.99 -4.97 13.00
N ILE A 75 -3.39 -6.13 12.66
CA ILE A 75 -3.70 -7.39 13.35
C ILE A 75 -3.40 -7.28 14.84
N LYS A 76 -2.24 -6.71 15.20
CA LYS A 76 -1.78 -6.64 16.58
C LYS A 76 -2.53 -5.62 17.44
N ASN A 77 -2.83 -4.45 16.89
CA ASN A 77 -3.37 -3.34 17.67
C ASN A 77 -4.91 -3.23 17.61
N LEU A 78 -5.56 -3.80 16.58
CA LEU A 78 -7.01 -3.69 16.42
C LEU A 78 -7.76 -4.96 16.85
N HIS A 79 -7.08 -5.95 17.41
CA HIS A 79 -7.70 -7.20 17.86
C HIS A 79 -8.57 -7.87 16.79
N LEU A 80 -8.03 -7.95 15.55
CA LEU A 80 -8.76 -8.44 14.38
C LEU A 80 -9.22 -9.89 14.51
N GLU A 81 -8.64 -10.67 15.43
CA GLU A 81 -9.09 -12.02 15.79
C GLU A 81 -10.54 -12.08 16.30
N ASN A 82 -11.08 -10.95 16.77
CA ASN A 82 -12.49 -10.84 17.17
C ASN A 82 -13.44 -10.68 15.99
N TYR A 83 -12.94 -10.28 14.83
CA TYR A 83 -13.71 -9.95 13.63
C TYR A 83 -13.51 -10.97 12.50
N LEU A 84 -12.33 -11.48 12.34
CA LEU A 84 -11.92 -12.35 11.23
C LEU A 84 -11.58 -13.75 11.73
N GLU A 85 -11.65 -14.72 10.83
CA GLU A 85 -11.16 -16.07 11.07
C GLU A 85 -9.62 -16.11 10.98
N ASP A 86 -9.00 -17.06 11.69
CA ASP A 86 -7.53 -17.21 11.69
C ASP A 86 -6.94 -17.40 10.28
N ILE A 87 -7.64 -18.12 9.41
CA ILE A 87 -7.21 -18.36 8.03
C ILE A 87 -7.30 -17.06 7.18
N GLU A 88 -8.25 -16.19 7.50
CA GLU A 88 -8.40 -14.90 6.85
C GLU A 88 -7.28 -13.93 7.24
N LEU A 89 -6.87 -13.95 8.51
CA LEU A 89 -5.71 -13.18 8.98
C LEU A 89 -4.40 -13.63 8.32
N LEU A 90 -4.20 -14.93 8.17
CA LEU A 90 -3.03 -15.47 7.45
C LEU A 90 -3.08 -15.08 5.98
N ALA A 91 -4.25 -15.23 5.32
CA ALA A 91 -4.44 -14.86 3.92
C ALA A 91 -4.15 -13.38 3.68
N LEU A 92 -4.68 -12.49 4.54
CA LEU A 92 -4.45 -11.04 4.46
C LEU A 92 -2.96 -10.72 4.57
N PHE A 93 -2.28 -11.30 5.58
CA PHE A 93 -0.86 -11.03 5.80
C PHE A 93 0.03 -11.49 4.65
N VAL A 94 -0.20 -12.71 4.12
CA VAL A 94 0.53 -13.23 2.97
C VAL A 94 0.21 -12.45 1.69
N SER A 95 -1.05 -12.03 1.52
CA SER A 95 -1.45 -11.19 0.38
C SER A 95 -0.76 -9.84 0.39
N CYS A 96 -0.60 -9.21 1.56
CA CYS A 96 0.17 -7.96 1.68
C CYS A 96 1.62 -8.10 1.20
N MET A 97 2.26 -9.26 1.44
CA MET A 97 3.62 -9.51 0.93
C MET A 97 3.66 -9.65 -0.59
N CYS A 98 2.58 -10.13 -1.19
CA CYS A 98 2.55 -10.61 -2.57
C CYS A 98 1.81 -9.68 -3.55
N HIS A 99 1.07 -8.69 -3.07
CA HIS A 99 0.03 -7.99 -3.82
C HIS A 99 0.52 -7.31 -5.11
N ASP A 100 1.78 -6.94 -5.18
CA ASP A 100 2.42 -6.21 -6.29
C ASP A 100 3.61 -6.94 -6.93
N ILE A 101 3.74 -8.27 -6.72
CA ILE A 101 4.85 -9.05 -7.30
C ILE A 101 4.91 -8.86 -8.82
N ASP A 102 6.12 -8.55 -9.33
CA ASP A 102 6.40 -8.30 -10.74
C ASP A 102 5.69 -7.07 -11.30
N HIS A 103 5.38 -6.06 -10.44
CA HIS A 103 4.82 -4.79 -10.89
C HIS A 103 5.77 -4.09 -11.88
N ARG A 104 5.21 -3.53 -12.96
CA ARG A 104 5.95 -2.97 -14.09
C ARG A 104 6.12 -1.44 -14.00
N GLY A 105 5.66 -0.81 -12.93
CA GLY A 105 5.61 0.65 -12.80
C GLY A 105 4.62 1.30 -13.77
N THR A 106 3.57 0.59 -14.17
CA THR A 106 2.57 1.05 -15.14
C THR A 106 1.18 0.55 -14.77
N THR A 107 0.17 1.36 -15.06
CA THR A 107 -1.24 1.09 -14.70
C THR A 107 -1.90 0.01 -15.57
N ASN A 108 -3.02 -0.53 -15.09
CA ASN A 108 -3.90 -1.43 -15.87
C ASN A 108 -4.29 -0.80 -17.23
N SER A 109 -4.64 0.48 -17.24
CA SER A 109 -4.99 1.22 -18.46
C SER A 109 -3.84 1.24 -19.46
N PHE A 110 -2.61 1.50 -19.00
CA PHE A 110 -1.42 1.46 -19.86
C PHE A 110 -1.18 0.07 -20.45
N GLN A 111 -1.33 -1.00 -19.65
CA GLN A 111 -1.18 -2.37 -20.12
C GLN A 111 -2.14 -2.69 -21.28
N VAL A 112 -3.42 -2.29 -21.13
CA VAL A 112 -4.44 -2.49 -22.17
C VAL A 112 -4.14 -1.65 -23.40
N GLN A 113 -3.86 -0.35 -23.23
CA GLN A 113 -3.62 0.57 -24.34
C GLN A 113 -2.33 0.29 -25.12
N SER A 114 -1.31 -0.27 -24.47
CA SER A 114 -0.06 -0.70 -25.12
C SER A 114 -0.14 -2.09 -25.72
N GLN A 115 -1.29 -2.77 -25.57
CA GLN A 115 -1.48 -4.16 -26.03
C GLN A 115 -0.41 -5.10 -25.49
N SER A 116 -0.06 -4.95 -24.21
CA SER A 116 0.97 -5.76 -23.57
C SER A 116 0.60 -7.25 -23.53
N VAL A 117 1.60 -8.11 -23.34
CA VAL A 117 1.39 -9.54 -23.12
C VAL A 117 0.48 -9.80 -21.93
N LEU A 118 0.61 -9.01 -20.85
CA LEU A 118 -0.25 -9.14 -19.67
C LEU A 118 -1.69 -8.78 -20.00
N ALA A 119 -1.93 -7.74 -20.78
CA ALA A 119 -3.28 -7.41 -21.24
C ALA A 119 -3.86 -8.52 -22.13
N ALA A 120 -3.06 -9.15 -23.00
CA ALA A 120 -3.50 -10.27 -23.81
C ALA A 120 -3.94 -11.47 -22.95
N LEU A 121 -3.32 -11.68 -21.79
CA LEU A 121 -3.66 -12.78 -20.88
C LEU A 121 -4.87 -12.48 -20.00
N TYR A 122 -5.05 -11.24 -19.54
CA TYR A 122 -5.96 -10.92 -18.43
C TYR A 122 -7.02 -9.84 -18.74
N SER A 123 -6.94 -9.12 -19.87
CA SER A 123 -7.82 -7.96 -20.12
C SER A 123 -9.32 -8.27 -20.21
N SER A 124 -9.68 -9.50 -20.55
CA SER A 124 -11.09 -9.94 -20.59
C SER A 124 -11.76 -9.92 -19.21
N GLU A 125 -10.96 -10.05 -18.15
CA GLU A 125 -11.44 -10.15 -16.78
C GLU A 125 -11.32 -8.82 -16.00
N GLY A 126 -10.59 -7.84 -16.54
CA GLY A 126 -10.18 -6.63 -15.81
C GLY A 126 -9.05 -6.88 -14.80
N SER A 127 -8.62 -5.83 -14.10
CA SER A 127 -7.57 -5.88 -13.06
C SER A 127 -6.32 -6.66 -13.51
N VAL A 128 -5.77 -6.26 -14.66
CA VAL A 128 -4.70 -7.00 -15.39
C VAL A 128 -3.49 -7.23 -14.50
N MET A 129 -3.04 -6.18 -13.80
CA MET A 129 -1.85 -6.27 -12.95
C MET A 129 -2.11 -7.13 -11.72
N GLU A 130 -3.23 -6.96 -11.06
CA GLU A 130 -3.59 -7.68 -9.84
C GLU A 130 -3.74 -9.20 -10.10
N ARG A 131 -4.33 -9.58 -11.24
CA ARG A 131 -4.36 -10.98 -11.68
C ARG A 131 -2.97 -11.54 -11.97
N HIS A 132 -2.10 -10.71 -12.51
CA HIS A 132 -0.70 -11.10 -12.72
C HIS A 132 0.04 -11.30 -11.40
N HIS A 133 -0.13 -10.39 -10.43
CA HIS A 133 0.46 -10.51 -9.09
C HIS A 133 0.02 -11.79 -8.39
N LEU A 134 -1.29 -12.10 -8.45
CA LEU A 134 -1.82 -13.35 -7.94
C LEU A 134 -1.17 -14.57 -8.62
N ALA A 135 -1.08 -14.58 -9.95
CA ALA A 135 -0.47 -15.69 -10.68
C ALA A 135 1.00 -15.90 -10.30
N GLN A 136 1.78 -14.82 -10.13
CA GLN A 136 3.16 -14.90 -9.64
C GLN A 136 3.24 -15.44 -8.22
N SER A 137 2.33 -15.03 -7.33
CA SER A 137 2.23 -15.54 -5.96
C SER A 137 1.99 -17.05 -5.94
N MET A 138 1.08 -17.53 -6.79
CA MET A 138 0.80 -18.97 -6.93
C MET A 138 2.02 -19.72 -7.47
N CYS A 139 2.77 -19.17 -8.41
CA CYS A 139 4.02 -19.77 -8.90
C CYS A 139 5.05 -19.94 -7.78
N ILE A 140 5.20 -18.94 -6.90
CA ILE A 140 6.12 -19.01 -5.76
C ILE A 140 5.66 -20.07 -4.76
N LEU A 141 4.37 -20.09 -4.39
CA LEU A 141 3.81 -21.12 -3.48
C LEU A 141 3.99 -22.53 -4.04
N ASN A 142 3.91 -22.73 -5.35
CA ASN A 142 4.12 -24.02 -5.99
C ASN A 142 5.60 -24.41 -6.17
N THR A 143 6.54 -23.53 -5.80
CA THR A 143 7.96 -23.85 -5.86
C THR A 143 8.35 -24.75 -4.69
N GLU A 144 9.14 -25.78 -4.95
CA GLU A 144 9.59 -26.74 -3.95
C GLU A 144 10.22 -26.06 -2.72
N GLY A 145 9.71 -26.39 -1.54
CA GLY A 145 10.16 -25.85 -0.26
C GLY A 145 9.73 -24.40 0.02
N SER A 146 8.81 -23.83 -0.77
CA SER A 146 8.28 -22.47 -0.59
C SER A 146 6.78 -22.44 -0.29
N ASN A 147 6.11 -23.60 -0.18
CA ASN A 147 4.69 -23.65 0.10
C ASN A 147 4.41 -23.44 1.58
N LEU A 148 3.99 -22.25 1.96
CA LEU A 148 3.59 -21.90 3.33
C LEU A 148 2.40 -22.73 3.83
N PHE A 149 1.60 -23.24 2.92
CA PHE A 149 0.32 -23.89 3.17
C PHE A 149 0.39 -25.42 3.08
N GLU A 150 1.59 -26.00 3.04
CA GLU A 150 1.79 -27.46 2.86
C GLU A 150 1.12 -28.31 3.95
N ASN A 151 0.91 -27.74 5.14
CA ASN A 151 0.33 -28.43 6.29
C ASN A 151 -1.18 -28.19 6.46
N LEU A 152 -1.81 -27.42 5.56
CA LEU A 152 -3.26 -27.21 5.55
C LEU A 152 -3.98 -28.45 4.99
N SER A 153 -5.20 -28.68 5.45
CA SER A 153 -6.10 -29.64 4.79
C SER A 153 -6.45 -29.14 3.37
N SER A 154 -6.84 -30.04 2.47
CA SER A 154 -7.21 -29.67 1.09
C SER A 154 -8.33 -28.62 1.05
N LYS A 155 -9.25 -28.62 2.03
CA LYS A 155 -10.32 -27.63 2.14
C LYS A 155 -9.76 -26.25 2.53
N GLU A 156 -8.93 -26.18 3.58
CA GLU A 156 -8.31 -24.94 4.03
C GLU A 156 -7.38 -24.38 2.94
N TYR A 157 -6.66 -25.24 2.24
CA TYR A 157 -5.80 -24.86 1.13
C TYR A 157 -6.59 -24.18 0.00
N SER A 158 -7.75 -24.71 -0.39
CA SER A 158 -8.62 -24.07 -1.36
C SER A 158 -9.13 -22.72 -0.86
N VAL A 159 -9.59 -22.67 0.40
CA VAL A 159 -10.10 -21.43 1.02
C VAL A 159 -9.05 -20.32 1.04
N ILE A 160 -7.81 -20.63 1.45
CA ILE A 160 -6.78 -19.59 1.54
C ILE A 160 -6.38 -19.04 0.16
N LEU A 161 -6.36 -19.88 -0.89
CA LEU A 161 -6.09 -19.42 -2.25
C LEU A 161 -7.23 -18.54 -2.79
N ASP A 162 -8.48 -18.87 -2.47
CA ASP A 162 -9.63 -18.04 -2.84
C ASP A 162 -9.59 -16.69 -2.11
N LEU A 163 -9.28 -16.68 -0.80
CA LEU A 163 -9.10 -15.46 -0.02
C LEU A 163 -7.96 -14.58 -0.58
N MET A 164 -6.80 -15.17 -0.89
CA MET A 164 -5.69 -14.43 -1.50
C MET A 164 -6.10 -13.80 -2.83
N ARG A 165 -6.89 -14.49 -3.65
CA ARG A 165 -7.41 -13.95 -4.90
C ARG A 165 -8.29 -12.73 -4.65
N GLU A 166 -9.25 -12.82 -3.72
CA GLU A 166 -10.15 -11.73 -3.38
C GLU A 166 -9.41 -10.52 -2.83
N ILE A 167 -8.46 -10.75 -1.91
CA ILE A 167 -7.69 -9.72 -1.24
C ILE A 167 -6.75 -9.00 -2.24
N ILE A 168 -6.04 -9.73 -3.08
CA ILE A 168 -5.13 -9.13 -4.09
C ILE A 168 -5.94 -8.37 -5.15
N LEU A 169 -7.08 -8.88 -5.61
CA LEU A 169 -7.95 -8.15 -6.54
C LEU A 169 -8.54 -6.88 -5.92
N ALA A 170 -8.69 -6.82 -4.59
CA ALA A 170 -9.17 -5.62 -3.90
C ALA A 170 -8.17 -4.46 -3.93
N THR A 171 -6.90 -4.67 -4.28
CA THR A 171 -5.91 -3.59 -4.44
C THR A 171 -6.12 -2.77 -5.72
N ASP A 172 -6.91 -3.25 -6.68
CA ASP A 172 -7.41 -2.40 -7.75
C ASP A 172 -8.36 -1.33 -7.18
N LEU A 173 -7.93 -0.06 -7.19
CA LEU A 173 -8.72 1.06 -6.66
C LEU A 173 -10.12 1.15 -7.27
N ALA A 174 -10.31 0.66 -8.51
CA ALA A 174 -11.65 0.57 -9.10
C ALA A 174 -12.56 -0.39 -8.31
N HIS A 175 -12.01 -1.40 -7.65
CA HIS A 175 -12.75 -2.29 -6.77
C HIS A 175 -13.15 -1.57 -5.47
N HIS A 176 -12.22 -0.88 -4.83
CA HIS A 176 -12.47 -0.09 -3.62
C HIS A 176 -13.61 0.94 -3.84
N LEU A 177 -13.56 1.71 -4.94
CA LEU A 177 -14.57 2.72 -5.25
C LEU A 177 -15.98 2.15 -5.41
N ARG A 178 -16.13 0.88 -5.76
CA ARG A 178 -17.44 0.20 -5.81
C ARG A 178 -17.93 -0.23 -4.43
N SER A 179 -17.02 -0.58 -3.52
CA SER A 179 -17.34 -1.18 -2.21
C SER A 179 -17.42 -0.14 -1.08
N VAL A 180 -16.87 1.07 -1.26
CA VAL A 180 -16.70 2.08 -0.20
C VAL A 180 -18.01 2.41 0.52
N LYS A 181 -19.14 2.54 -0.20
CA LYS A 181 -20.45 2.84 0.42
C LYS A 181 -20.98 1.72 1.31
N GLU A 182 -20.68 0.47 0.97
CA GLU A 182 -21.05 -0.68 1.82
C GLU A 182 -20.16 -0.76 3.04
N GLN A 183 -18.87 -0.46 2.89
CA GLN A 183 -17.91 -0.36 3.98
C GLN A 183 -18.25 0.78 4.94
N GLU A 184 -18.70 1.95 4.44
CA GLU A 184 -19.19 3.06 5.27
C GLU A 184 -20.39 2.63 6.12
N ARG A 185 -21.39 1.96 5.50
CA ARG A 185 -22.56 1.45 6.22
C ARG A 185 -22.19 0.41 7.28
N LEU A 186 -21.24 -0.48 6.95
CA LEU A 186 -20.75 -1.48 7.90
C LEU A 186 -20.10 -0.81 9.11
N ALA A 187 -19.32 0.25 8.89
CA ALA A 187 -18.66 0.99 9.95
C ALA A 187 -19.63 1.79 10.82
N GLU A 188 -20.60 2.51 10.20
CA GLU A 188 -21.63 3.27 10.91
C GLU A 188 -22.50 2.38 11.81
N ASN A 189 -22.80 1.16 11.37
CA ASN A 189 -23.57 0.15 12.07
C ASN A 189 -22.69 -0.94 12.69
N ASN A 190 -21.55 -0.59 13.24
CA ASN A 190 -20.57 -1.54 13.77
C ASN A 190 -21.14 -2.54 14.81
N GLN A 191 -22.27 -2.19 15.46
CA GLN A 191 -23.01 -3.11 16.34
C GLN A 191 -23.70 -4.25 15.57
N ASP A 192 -23.97 -4.05 14.29
CA ASP A 192 -24.62 -5.03 13.42
C ASP A 192 -23.60 -5.89 12.66
N TYR A 193 -22.28 -5.67 12.84
CA TYR A 193 -21.24 -6.50 12.25
C TYR A 193 -21.40 -7.95 12.72
N ASP A 194 -21.63 -8.86 11.78
CA ASP A 194 -21.73 -10.28 12.06
C ASP A 194 -20.48 -11.04 11.60
N LYS A 195 -19.65 -11.46 12.56
CA LYS A 195 -18.48 -12.31 12.28
C LYS A 195 -18.82 -13.59 11.53
N ASN A 196 -20.07 -14.09 11.63
CA ASN A 196 -20.48 -15.29 10.90
C ASN A 196 -20.89 -14.98 9.45
N SER A 197 -21.15 -13.71 9.13
CA SER A 197 -21.42 -13.24 7.76
C SER A 197 -20.15 -13.27 6.93
N HIS A 198 -20.10 -14.11 5.92
CA HIS A 198 -18.99 -14.10 4.94
C HIS A 198 -18.90 -12.75 4.23
N HIS A 199 -20.04 -12.11 3.97
CA HIS A 199 -20.09 -10.80 3.29
C HIS A 199 -19.42 -9.70 4.13
N ASP A 200 -19.73 -9.63 5.43
CA ASP A 200 -19.17 -8.61 6.33
C ASP A 200 -17.66 -8.79 6.49
N ARG A 201 -17.20 -10.04 6.66
CA ARG A 201 -15.77 -10.34 6.73
C ARG A 201 -15.05 -10.01 5.43
N HIS A 202 -15.68 -10.29 4.27
CA HIS A 202 -15.14 -9.94 2.96
C HIS A 202 -14.99 -8.42 2.80
N LEU A 203 -16.02 -7.64 3.14
CA LEU A 203 -15.95 -6.17 3.11
C LEU A 203 -14.84 -5.63 4.02
N LEU A 204 -14.71 -6.21 5.21
CA LEU A 204 -13.64 -5.84 6.14
C LEU A 204 -12.27 -6.20 5.60
N LEU A 205 -12.06 -7.41 5.04
CA LEU A 205 -10.80 -7.81 4.43
C LEU A 205 -10.37 -6.87 3.29
N CYS A 206 -11.31 -6.48 2.42
CA CYS A 206 -11.05 -5.53 1.34
C CYS A 206 -10.67 -4.14 1.90
N LEU A 207 -11.35 -3.66 2.94
CA LEU A 207 -11.01 -2.41 3.60
C LEU A 207 -9.62 -2.45 4.23
N LEU A 208 -9.29 -3.52 4.97
CA LEU A 208 -7.99 -3.69 5.61
C LEU A 208 -6.86 -3.76 4.58
N MET A 209 -7.07 -4.47 3.46
CA MET A 209 -6.08 -4.54 2.39
C MET A 209 -5.83 -3.15 1.78
N THR A 210 -6.90 -2.41 1.45
CA THR A 210 -6.77 -1.04 0.92
C THR A 210 -6.07 -0.12 1.93
N ALA A 211 -6.40 -0.22 3.22
CA ALA A 211 -5.73 0.56 4.27
C ALA A 211 -4.24 0.20 4.39
N CYS A 212 -3.88 -1.08 4.23
CA CYS A 212 -2.48 -1.50 4.21
C CYS A 212 -1.73 -0.94 2.99
N ASP A 213 -2.31 -1.01 1.81
CA ASP A 213 -1.72 -0.54 0.56
C ASP A 213 -1.46 0.98 0.57
N LEU A 214 -2.39 1.75 1.14
CA LEU A 214 -2.28 3.20 1.30
C LEU A 214 -1.47 3.65 2.53
N SER A 215 -0.88 2.73 3.30
CA SER A 215 -0.31 3.01 4.63
C SER A 215 0.88 3.97 4.65
N ASP A 216 1.56 4.16 3.54
CA ASP A 216 2.62 5.18 3.42
C ASP A 216 2.08 6.61 3.68
N GLN A 217 0.77 6.85 3.47
CA GLN A 217 0.10 8.13 3.76
C GLN A 217 -0.11 8.36 5.26
N THR A 218 0.02 7.33 6.10
CA THR A 218 -0.16 7.39 7.55
C THR A 218 1.13 7.70 8.31
N LYS A 219 2.24 7.85 7.63
CA LYS A 219 3.54 8.08 8.24
C LYS A 219 3.81 9.58 8.43
N ASN A 220 4.90 9.92 9.15
CA ASN A 220 5.26 11.31 9.33
C ASN A 220 5.50 12.02 7.99
N TRP A 221 5.43 13.33 8.01
CA TRP A 221 5.53 14.16 6.81
C TRP A 221 6.79 13.89 5.96
N HIS A 222 7.96 13.71 6.60
CA HIS A 222 9.20 13.41 5.88
C HIS A 222 9.08 12.14 5.02
N ASN A 223 8.52 11.06 5.58
CA ASN A 223 8.31 9.81 4.85
C ASN A 223 7.24 9.97 3.76
N THR A 224 6.16 10.70 4.05
CA THR A 224 5.09 10.96 3.08
C THR A 224 5.58 11.76 1.89
N LYS A 225 6.39 12.80 2.10
CA LYS A 225 7.07 13.55 1.03
C LYS A 225 7.93 12.65 0.15
N HIS A 226 8.79 11.86 0.80
CA HIS A 226 9.68 10.94 0.09
C HIS A 226 8.88 9.93 -0.74
N THR A 227 7.84 9.34 -0.18
CA THR A 227 6.97 8.40 -0.88
C THR A 227 6.26 9.05 -2.06
N ALA A 228 5.72 10.26 -1.91
CA ALA A 228 5.13 11.01 -3.02
C ALA A 228 6.14 11.22 -4.16
N THR A 229 7.41 11.54 -3.83
CA THR A 229 8.47 11.65 -4.83
C THR A 229 8.61 10.36 -5.66
N LEU A 230 8.63 9.20 -5.00
CA LEU A 230 8.76 7.91 -5.68
C LEU A 230 7.54 7.60 -6.56
N VAL A 231 6.32 7.88 -6.08
CA VAL A 231 5.07 7.69 -6.83
C VAL A 231 5.07 8.52 -8.11
N TYR A 232 5.37 9.83 -8.01
CA TYR A 232 5.36 10.69 -9.18
C TYR A 232 6.53 10.44 -10.14
N GLN A 233 7.68 9.98 -9.66
CA GLN A 233 8.75 9.49 -10.54
C GLN A 233 8.27 8.32 -11.39
N GLU A 234 7.51 7.39 -10.80
CA GLU A 234 6.94 6.26 -11.52
C GLU A 234 5.85 6.70 -12.51
N PHE A 235 4.92 7.57 -12.08
CA PHE A 235 3.86 8.11 -12.93
C PHE A 235 4.41 8.89 -14.13
N PHE A 236 5.41 9.74 -13.91
CA PHE A 236 6.04 10.51 -14.99
C PHE A 236 6.81 9.61 -15.95
N SER A 237 7.40 8.51 -15.45
CA SER A 237 8.06 7.51 -16.32
C SER A 237 7.03 6.84 -17.25
N GLN A 238 5.83 6.52 -16.77
CA GLN A 238 4.75 6.03 -17.63
C GLN A 238 4.30 7.12 -18.62
N GLY A 239 4.11 8.35 -18.18
CA GLY A 239 3.70 9.46 -19.06
C GLY A 239 4.70 9.72 -20.20
N ASP A 240 6.00 9.62 -19.91
CA ASP A 240 7.04 9.72 -20.93
C ASP A 240 6.95 8.59 -21.96
N LEU A 241 6.68 7.36 -21.51
CA LEU A 241 6.44 6.21 -22.40
C LEU A 241 5.20 6.43 -23.27
N GLU A 242 4.10 6.95 -22.70
CA GLU A 242 2.89 7.26 -23.44
C GLU A 242 3.14 8.32 -24.54
N LYS A 243 3.88 9.39 -24.21
CA LYS A 243 4.30 10.43 -25.18
C LYS A 243 5.17 9.82 -26.29
N ALA A 244 6.12 8.95 -25.94
CA ALA A 244 6.98 8.27 -26.91
C ALA A 244 6.18 7.37 -27.87
N LEU A 245 5.04 6.83 -27.41
CA LEU A 245 4.10 6.07 -28.22
C LEU A 245 3.09 6.96 -29.00
N GLY A 246 3.26 8.27 -28.97
CA GLY A 246 2.38 9.23 -29.64
C GLY A 246 1.02 9.42 -28.97
N LYS A 247 0.91 9.08 -27.67
CA LYS A 247 -0.31 9.22 -26.87
C LYS A 247 -0.23 10.44 -25.95
N ASN A 248 -1.39 10.93 -25.54
CA ASN A 248 -1.49 11.99 -24.54
C ASN A 248 -1.68 11.35 -23.14
N PRO A 249 -0.73 11.47 -22.23
CA PRO A 249 -0.88 10.97 -20.88
C PRO A 249 -1.95 11.75 -20.09
N LEU A 250 -2.49 11.12 -19.03
CA LEU A 250 -3.30 11.82 -18.04
C LEU A 250 -2.48 12.94 -17.40
N VAL A 251 -3.16 14.01 -16.94
CA VAL A 251 -2.50 15.17 -16.32
C VAL A 251 -1.56 14.73 -15.18
N MET A 252 -1.99 13.84 -14.32
CA MET A 252 -1.19 13.35 -13.19
C MET A 252 0.07 12.57 -13.60
N MET A 253 0.14 12.08 -14.83
CA MET A 253 1.29 11.35 -15.37
C MET A 253 2.17 12.21 -16.28
N ASP A 254 1.77 13.44 -16.53
CA ASP A 254 2.51 14.37 -17.39
C ASP A 254 3.32 15.34 -16.53
N ARG A 255 4.65 15.17 -16.48
CA ARG A 255 5.54 16.02 -15.69
C ARG A 255 5.48 17.51 -16.04
N GLU A 256 4.97 17.85 -17.23
CA GLU A 256 4.84 19.25 -17.71
C GLU A 256 3.50 19.88 -17.29
N ARG A 257 2.50 19.07 -16.91
CA ARG A 257 1.15 19.52 -16.57
C ARG A 257 0.72 19.22 -15.14
N ALA A 258 1.38 18.28 -14.47
CA ALA A 258 1.00 17.84 -13.14
C ALA A 258 1.29 18.93 -12.09
N CYS A 259 0.27 19.33 -11.33
CA CYS A 259 0.44 20.06 -10.07
C CYS A 259 0.38 19.06 -8.92
N VAL A 260 1.55 18.63 -8.45
CA VAL A 260 1.63 17.52 -7.49
C VAL A 260 0.91 17.82 -6.17
N PRO A 261 1.00 19.01 -5.54
CA PRO A 261 0.26 19.29 -4.32
C PRO A 261 -1.25 19.15 -4.48
N ASP A 262 -1.83 19.70 -5.56
CA ASP A 262 -3.28 19.59 -5.81
C ASP A 262 -3.72 18.15 -6.05
N LEU A 263 -2.89 17.37 -6.77
CA LEU A 263 -3.14 15.95 -7.00
C LEU A 263 -3.08 15.15 -5.71
N GLN A 264 -2.12 15.45 -4.81
CA GLN A 264 -2.00 14.82 -3.51
C GLN A 264 -3.21 15.18 -2.61
N ILE A 265 -3.61 16.44 -2.56
CA ILE A 265 -4.80 16.87 -1.81
C ILE A 265 -6.03 16.11 -2.32
N SER A 266 -6.23 16.06 -3.64
CA SER A 266 -7.35 15.34 -4.25
C SER A 266 -7.32 13.84 -3.93
N PHE A 267 -6.14 13.20 -3.99
CA PHE A 267 -5.99 11.79 -3.63
C PHE A 267 -6.31 11.54 -2.14
N LEU A 268 -5.80 12.40 -1.26
CA LEU A 268 -6.07 12.28 0.17
C LEU A 268 -7.56 12.47 0.47
N ASP A 269 -8.22 13.48 -0.14
CA ASP A 269 -9.63 13.78 0.11
C ASP A 269 -10.59 12.71 -0.42
N ASN A 270 -10.30 12.16 -1.60
CA ASN A 270 -11.23 11.27 -2.29
C ASN A 270 -10.94 9.78 -2.09
N ILE A 271 -9.71 9.41 -1.68
CA ILE A 271 -9.30 8.00 -1.54
C ILE A 271 -8.81 7.70 -0.12
N ALA A 272 -7.71 8.31 0.34
CA ALA A 272 -7.08 7.89 1.58
C ALA A 272 -7.90 8.23 2.83
N LEU A 273 -8.38 9.48 2.96
CA LEU A 273 -9.18 9.89 4.12
C LEU A 273 -10.48 9.09 4.28
N PRO A 274 -11.28 8.81 3.23
CA PRO A 274 -12.41 7.90 3.35
C PRO A 274 -12.04 6.54 3.93
N VAL A 275 -10.98 5.89 3.45
CA VAL A 275 -10.52 4.59 3.95
C VAL A 275 -10.20 4.64 5.45
N TYR A 276 -9.39 5.62 5.87
CA TYR A 276 -8.97 5.70 7.28
C TYR A 276 -10.07 6.21 8.20
N ARG A 277 -11.05 7.00 7.71
CA ARG A 277 -12.25 7.36 8.47
C ARG A 277 -13.13 6.15 8.73
N ILE A 278 -13.38 5.33 7.72
CA ILE A 278 -14.13 4.07 7.87
C ILE A 278 -13.41 3.17 8.89
N LEU A 279 -12.09 3.02 8.74
CA LEU A 279 -11.28 2.21 9.66
C LEU A 279 -11.35 2.73 11.11
N ALA A 280 -11.20 4.03 11.33
CA ALA A 280 -11.29 4.66 12.67
C ALA A 280 -12.71 4.62 13.26
N THR A 281 -13.75 4.63 12.41
CA THR A 281 -15.13 4.42 12.87
C THR A 281 -15.35 3.01 13.39
N MET A 282 -14.75 1.99 12.73
CA MET A 282 -14.83 0.59 13.18
C MET A 282 -13.94 0.31 14.40
N PHE A 283 -12.75 0.92 14.43
CA PHE A 283 -11.68 0.62 15.38
C PHE A 283 -11.11 1.90 15.97
N HIS A 284 -11.43 2.19 17.22
CA HIS A 284 -10.96 3.41 17.89
C HIS A 284 -9.42 3.54 17.89
N ASP A 285 -8.70 2.44 18.00
CA ASP A 285 -7.22 2.44 17.99
C ASP A 285 -6.63 2.79 16.61
N ALA A 286 -7.45 2.88 15.56
CA ALA A 286 -7.07 3.36 14.24
C ALA A 286 -7.15 4.90 14.08
N ASP A 287 -7.43 5.64 15.13
CA ASP A 287 -7.42 7.13 15.15
C ASP A 287 -6.03 7.71 14.81
N ILE A 288 -4.94 7.03 15.21
CA ILE A 288 -3.57 7.51 14.96
C ILE A 288 -3.26 7.57 13.47
N PRO A 289 -3.45 6.50 12.67
CA PRO A 289 -3.33 6.58 11.22
C PRO A 289 -4.17 7.70 10.58
N LEU A 290 -5.43 7.84 10.97
CA LEU A 290 -6.31 8.89 10.45
C LEU A 290 -5.76 10.30 10.72
N LYS A 291 -5.36 10.58 11.95
CA LYS A 291 -4.79 11.89 12.34
C LYS A 291 -3.53 12.21 11.53
N ASN A 292 -2.67 11.22 11.29
CA ASN A 292 -1.46 11.40 10.50
C ASN A 292 -1.79 11.72 9.03
N VAL A 293 -2.79 11.08 8.44
CA VAL A 293 -3.26 11.41 7.08
C VAL A 293 -3.81 12.83 7.01
N GLU A 294 -4.60 13.25 8.01
CA GLU A 294 -5.14 14.62 8.10
C GLU A 294 -4.02 15.67 8.25
N GLU A 295 -2.96 15.35 9.02
CA GLU A 295 -1.78 16.22 9.16
C GLU A 295 -1.02 16.33 7.84
N ASN A 296 -0.75 15.22 7.18
CA ASN A 296 -0.08 15.20 5.88
C ASN A 296 -0.87 15.98 4.82
N ARG A 297 -2.21 15.90 4.86
CA ARG A 297 -3.06 16.74 4.00
C ARG A 297 -2.85 18.24 4.26
N ARG A 298 -2.76 18.65 5.53
CA ARG A 298 -2.51 20.06 5.89
C ARG A 298 -1.17 20.55 5.36
N HIS A 299 -0.13 19.72 5.41
CA HIS A 299 1.17 20.04 4.81
C HIS A 299 1.06 20.23 3.28
N TRP A 300 0.34 19.37 2.57
CA TRP A 300 0.14 19.55 1.13
C TRP A 300 -0.63 20.83 0.78
N VAL A 301 -1.65 21.19 1.57
CA VAL A 301 -2.38 22.47 1.41
C VAL A 301 -1.43 23.64 1.61
N HIS A 302 -0.59 23.61 2.65
CA HIS A 302 0.39 24.66 2.90
C HIS A 302 1.37 24.84 1.71
N ILE A 303 1.86 23.76 1.12
CA ILE A 303 2.71 23.81 -0.07
C ILE A 303 1.95 24.41 -1.27
N ALA A 304 0.71 24.03 -1.49
CA ALA A 304 -0.11 24.56 -2.57
C ALA A 304 -0.32 26.08 -2.41
N ASP A 305 -0.57 26.56 -1.19
CA ASP A 305 -0.71 27.97 -0.88
C ASP A 305 0.61 28.75 -1.13
N LEU A 306 1.75 28.20 -0.66
CA LEU A 306 3.07 28.81 -0.92
C LEU A 306 3.36 28.94 -2.42
N LEU A 307 3.08 27.91 -3.22
CA LEU A 307 3.24 27.93 -4.67
C LEU A 307 2.38 29.00 -5.31
N THR A 308 1.11 29.09 -4.89
CA THR A 308 0.18 30.08 -5.42
C THR A 308 0.65 31.51 -5.14
N VAL A 309 1.15 31.77 -3.93
CA VAL A 309 1.64 33.10 -3.51
C VAL A 309 2.93 33.49 -4.25
N GLN A 310 3.88 32.54 -4.39
CA GLN A 310 5.21 32.85 -4.94
C GLN A 310 5.25 32.83 -6.47
N TYR A 311 4.51 31.92 -7.09
CA TYR A 311 4.64 31.62 -8.53
C TYR A 311 3.33 31.79 -9.33
N GLY A 312 2.19 31.94 -8.66
CA GLY A 312 0.88 32.00 -9.29
C GLY A 312 0.66 30.79 -10.21
N ASN A 313 0.15 31.03 -11.42
CA ASN A 313 -0.11 29.97 -12.41
C ASN A 313 1.17 29.34 -13.01
N CYS A 314 2.38 29.83 -12.68
CA CYS A 314 3.64 29.30 -13.19
C CYS A 314 4.18 28.10 -12.38
N ALA A 315 3.49 27.70 -11.30
CA ALA A 315 3.86 26.56 -10.46
C ALA A 315 3.94 25.21 -11.21
N GLN A 316 3.25 25.09 -12.34
CA GLN A 316 3.23 23.89 -13.19
C GLN A 316 4.58 23.54 -13.85
N SER A 317 5.55 24.45 -13.84
CA SER A 317 6.88 24.24 -14.45
C SER A 317 7.95 23.83 -13.45
N MET A 318 7.62 23.71 -12.16
CA MET A 318 8.57 23.35 -11.10
C MET A 318 8.76 21.84 -11.00
N SER A 319 10.01 21.41 -10.77
CA SER A 319 10.27 20.01 -10.45
C SER A 319 9.72 19.67 -9.06
N LEU A 320 9.37 18.38 -8.85
CA LEU A 320 8.87 17.93 -7.55
C LEU A 320 9.88 18.21 -6.42
N GLU A 321 11.18 18.09 -6.67
CA GLU A 321 12.25 18.41 -5.70
C GLU A 321 12.23 19.89 -5.31
N GLN A 322 12.00 20.81 -6.27
CA GLN A 322 11.85 22.23 -6.00
C GLN A 322 10.60 22.50 -5.16
N ILE A 323 9.47 21.85 -5.48
CA ILE A 323 8.20 22.00 -4.75
C ILE A 323 8.40 21.58 -3.29
N ILE A 324 9.02 20.42 -3.05
CA ILE A 324 9.26 19.89 -1.71
C ILE A 324 10.23 20.75 -0.90
N SER A 325 11.23 21.35 -1.54
CA SER A 325 12.21 22.22 -0.87
C SER A 325 11.67 23.57 -0.43
N LEU A 326 10.52 24.02 -0.93
CA LEU A 326 9.90 25.29 -0.56
C LEU A 326 9.46 25.31 0.92
N GLU A 327 8.90 24.21 1.41
CA GLU A 327 8.45 24.11 2.80
C GLU A 327 9.64 24.15 3.79
N ASP A 328 10.76 23.49 3.44
CA ASP A 328 11.95 23.47 4.28
C ASP A 328 12.57 24.88 4.42
N GLN A 329 12.29 25.81 3.51
CA GLN A 329 12.71 27.21 3.58
C GLN A 329 11.74 28.10 4.36
N ALA A 330 10.46 27.71 4.43
CA ALA A 330 9.41 28.48 5.11
C ALA A 330 9.32 28.20 6.62
N ASP A 331 9.93 27.12 7.12
CA ASP A 331 9.93 26.75 8.54
C ASP A 331 11.28 27.10 9.20
N PRO A 332 11.42 28.28 9.88
CA PRO A 332 12.67 28.69 10.53
C PRO A 332 13.08 27.82 11.70
N CYS A 333 12.20 26.94 12.21
CA CYS A 333 12.51 26.06 13.35
C CYS A 333 13.36 24.85 13.00
N SER A 334 13.41 24.41 11.73
CA SER A 334 14.18 23.23 11.31
C SER A 334 15.69 23.48 11.18
N SER A 335 16.12 24.75 11.08
CA SER A 335 17.53 25.13 10.88
C SER A 335 18.40 25.07 12.15
N ASN A 336 17.81 24.93 13.35
CA ASN A 336 18.56 24.96 14.63
C ASN A 336 19.01 23.57 15.16
N GLN A 337 18.66 22.47 14.54
CA GLN A 337 19.10 21.13 14.99
C GLN A 337 20.42 20.66 14.37
N GLN A 338 20.95 21.32 13.36
CA GLN A 338 22.24 20.94 12.74
C GLN A 338 23.50 21.62 13.37
N GLN A 339 23.34 22.57 14.28
CA GLN A 339 24.49 23.28 14.87
C GLN A 339 24.90 22.83 16.28
N VAL A 340 24.27 21.84 16.90
CA VAL A 340 24.60 21.42 18.28
C VAL A 340 25.53 20.20 18.37
N ASN A 341 25.84 19.51 17.26
CA ASN A 341 26.74 18.34 17.29
C ASN A 341 28.16 18.60 16.77
N GLY A 342 28.67 19.83 16.88
CA GLY A 342 30.02 20.22 16.50
C GLY A 342 30.75 21.03 17.57
N ARG A 343 30.88 20.48 18.79
CA ARG A 343 31.91 20.89 19.76
C ARG A 343 32.25 19.75 20.72
#